data_b1d8886165db798678a1270542051b1b
#
_entry.id   b1d8886165db798678a1270542051b1b
#
_cell.length_a   1.000
_cell.length_b   1.000
_cell.length_c   1.000
_cell.angle_alpha   90.00
_cell.angle_beta   90.00
_cell.angle_gamma   90.00
#
_symmetry.space_group_name_H-M   'P 1'
#
loop_
_entity.id
_entity.type
_entity.pdbx_description
1 polymer ?
#
loop_
_entity_poly.entity_id
_entity_poly.type
_entity_poly.pdbx_seq_one_letter_code
_entity_poly.pdbx_strand_id
1 'polypeptide(L)'
;MNKVAIYPGTFDPITYGHIDVIKKGLKLFDKIVVAVSNVENKDYLFDSDERIEIVKKALFYDLKLNKKKVVVISFSSLTTELCKKYKSNIILRGLRAVSDFEYEFQLAGMNRKLNNNIETIFLMSDVENQIISSKFVKEIIKLGGDIKKFTTKSTKKKKKNKNDN
;
A
#
# COMPACT_ATOMS: atom_id res chain seq x y z
N MET A 1 10.05 -11.72 20.56
CA MET A 1 9.96 -11.97 19.11
C MET A 1 9.46 -10.71 18.44
N ASN A 2 10.20 -10.16 17.48
CA ASN A 2 9.70 -8.99 16.72
C ASN A 2 8.55 -9.41 15.82
N LYS A 3 7.37 -8.83 16.03
CA LYS A 3 6.17 -9.07 15.21
C LYS A 3 6.26 -8.23 13.93
N VAL A 4 6.59 -8.88 12.82
CA VAL A 4 6.65 -8.24 11.49
C VAL A 4 5.38 -8.55 10.72
N ALA A 5 4.78 -7.54 10.05
CA ALA A 5 3.68 -7.71 9.13
C ALA A 5 4.07 -7.24 7.72
N ILE A 6 3.64 -7.98 6.69
CA ILE A 6 3.79 -7.59 5.30
C ILE A 6 2.51 -6.89 4.85
N TYR A 7 2.62 -5.67 4.36
CA TYR A 7 1.50 -4.92 3.79
C TYR A 7 1.69 -4.74 2.29
N PRO A 8 1.17 -5.68 1.48
CA PRO A 8 1.29 -5.62 0.03
C PRO A 8 0.19 -4.75 -0.58
N GLY A 9 0.55 -4.00 -1.62
CA GLY A 9 -0.38 -3.19 -2.38
C GLY A 9 0.24 -2.61 -3.63
N THR A 10 -0.58 -2.06 -4.51
CA THR A 10 -0.09 -1.35 -5.71
C THR A 10 0.37 0.06 -5.39
N PHE A 11 -0.29 0.74 -4.44
CA PHE A 11 -0.02 2.12 -4.04
C PHE A 11 0.10 3.08 -5.23
N ASP A 12 -0.89 3.07 -6.10
CA ASP A 12 -0.92 3.86 -7.34
C ASP A 12 -2.09 4.87 -7.36
N PRO A 13 -1.98 5.96 -6.56
CA PRO A 13 -0.97 6.25 -5.54
C PRO A 13 -1.33 5.73 -4.14
N ILE A 14 -0.41 5.91 -3.18
CA ILE A 14 -0.71 5.77 -1.75
C ILE A 14 -1.75 6.82 -1.33
N THR A 15 -2.71 6.43 -0.50
CA THR A 15 -3.82 7.28 -0.02
C THR A 15 -3.86 7.34 1.50
N TYR A 16 -4.64 8.25 2.07
CA TYR A 16 -4.86 8.30 3.52
C TYR A 16 -5.47 7.00 4.06
N GLY A 17 -6.29 6.28 3.28
CA GLY A 17 -6.77 4.96 3.67
C GLY A 17 -5.64 3.94 3.87
N HIS A 18 -4.64 3.91 2.99
CA HIS A 18 -3.44 3.07 3.19
C HIS A 18 -2.63 3.50 4.41
N ILE A 19 -2.48 4.81 4.60
CA ILE A 19 -1.73 5.39 5.71
C ILE A 19 -2.36 5.03 7.06
N ASP A 20 -3.69 5.04 7.16
CA ASP A 20 -4.41 4.64 8.36
C ASP A 20 -4.13 3.18 8.73
N VAL A 21 -4.17 2.28 7.73
CA VAL A 21 -3.84 0.87 7.93
C VAL A 21 -2.41 0.72 8.45
N ILE A 22 -1.44 1.46 7.88
CA ILE A 22 -0.05 1.44 8.34
C ILE A 22 0.05 1.94 9.77
N LYS A 23 -0.57 3.09 10.10
CA LYS A 23 -0.54 3.67 11.45
C LYS A 23 -1.18 2.75 12.50
N LYS A 24 -2.32 2.14 12.16
CA LYS A 24 -3.00 1.16 13.04
C LYS A 24 -2.16 -0.10 13.19
N GLY A 25 -1.58 -0.58 12.11
CA GLY A 25 -0.67 -1.72 12.14
C GLY A 25 0.56 -1.50 13.01
N LEU A 26 1.12 -0.28 13.04
CA LEU A 26 2.26 0.08 13.89
C LEU A 26 1.94 0.08 15.40
N LYS A 27 0.66 0.03 15.79
CA LYS A 27 0.23 -0.19 17.18
C LYS A 27 0.21 -1.67 17.56
N LEU A 28 0.14 -2.57 16.56
CA LEU A 28 0.01 -4.02 16.76
C LEU A 28 1.30 -4.78 16.46
N PHE A 29 2.13 -4.23 15.57
CA PHE A 29 3.36 -4.84 15.07
C PHE A 29 4.57 -3.96 15.33
N ASP A 30 5.70 -4.61 15.59
CA ASP A 30 6.97 -3.91 15.79
C ASP A 30 7.51 -3.33 14.49
N LYS A 31 7.18 -3.99 13.37
CA LYS A 31 7.64 -3.62 12.03
C LYS A 31 6.60 -3.92 10.96
N ILE A 32 6.44 -2.98 10.02
CA ILE A 32 5.64 -3.18 8.81
C ILE A 32 6.55 -3.07 7.59
N VAL A 33 6.46 -4.07 6.71
CA VAL A 33 7.06 -4.06 5.38
C VAL A 33 5.97 -3.65 4.39
N VAL A 34 6.01 -2.40 3.94
CA VAL A 34 5.13 -1.88 2.90
C VAL A 34 5.70 -2.33 1.56
N ALA A 35 5.03 -3.30 0.94
CA ALA A 35 5.50 -3.97 -0.26
C ALA A 35 4.72 -3.44 -1.49
N VAL A 36 5.40 -2.64 -2.32
CA VAL A 36 4.84 -2.06 -3.54
C VAL A 36 4.91 -3.10 -4.65
N SER A 37 3.74 -3.54 -5.12
CA SER A 37 3.64 -4.54 -6.18
C SER A 37 4.09 -3.98 -7.53
N ASN A 38 4.98 -4.70 -8.19
CA ASN A 38 5.47 -4.41 -9.54
C ASN A 38 5.13 -5.56 -10.48
N VAL A 39 3.84 -5.80 -10.68
CA VAL A 39 3.34 -6.81 -11.63
C VAL A 39 3.20 -6.14 -13.00
N GLU A 40 3.76 -6.75 -14.02
CA GLU A 40 3.64 -6.30 -15.40
C GLU A 40 2.17 -6.31 -15.89
N ASN A 41 1.87 -5.53 -16.94
CA ASN A 41 0.57 -5.48 -17.60
C ASN A 41 -0.61 -4.87 -16.81
N LYS A 42 -0.34 -3.96 -15.87
CA LYS A 42 -1.39 -3.12 -15.25
C LYS A 42 -1.30 -1.68 -15.74
N ASP A 43 -2.47 -1.04 -15.89
CA ASP A 43 -2.56 0.41 -16.18
C ASP A 43 -2.17 1.22 -14.93
N TYR A 44 -0.87 1.41 -14.72
CA TYR A 44 -0.35 2.25 -13.64
C TYR A 44 -0.29 3.71 -14.06
N LEU A 45 -0.64 4.61 -13.14
CA LEU A 45 -0.45 6.06 -13.33
C LEU A 45 1.01 6.46 -13.11
N PHE A 46 1.64 5.85 -12.12
CA PHE A 46 3.04 6.04 -11.76
C PHE A 46 3.80 4.74 -12.02
N ASP A 47 5.01 4.83 -12.59
CA ASP A 47 5.85 3.65 -12.72
C ASP A 47 6.29 3.09 -11.36
N SER A 48 6.97 1.93 -11.37
CA SER A 48 7.36 1.25 -10.14
C SER A 48 8.23 2.11 -9.23
N ASP A 49 9.23 2.80 -9.81
CA ASP A 49 10.18 3.60 -9.04
C ASP A 49 9.53 4.86 -8.50
N GLU A 50 8.67 5.49 -9.30
CA GLU A 50 7.86 6.63 -8.87
C GLU A 50 6.95 6.26 -7.69
N ARG A 51 6.27 5.10 -7.74
CA ARG A 51 5.39 4.64 -6.66
C ARG A 51 6.17 4.40 -5.36
N ILE A 52 7.32 3.75 -5.45
CA ILE A 52 8.21 3.53 -4.29
C ILE A 52 8.67 4.86 -3.71
N GLU A 53 9.08 5.80 -4.56
CA GLU A 53 9.52 7.12 -4.12
C GLU A 53 8.41 7.91 -3.46
N ILE A 54 7.20 7.91 -4.05
CA ILE A 54 6.01 8.55 -3.48
C ILE A 54 5.68 7.95 -2.11
N VAL A 55 5.65 6.62 -1.99
CA VAL A 55 5.39 5.93 -0.72
C VAL A 55 6.44 6.30 0.32
N LYS A 56 7.73 6.26 -0.03
CA LYS A 56 8.82 6.65 0.89
C LYS A 56 8.69 8.11 1.34
N LYS A 57 8.42 9.02 0.42
CA LYS A 57 8.24 10.44 0.75
C LYS A 57 7.02 10.65 1.65
N ALA A 58 5.89 10.04 1.32
CA ALA A 58 4.68 10.12 2.12
C ALA A 58 4.92 9.64 3.56
N LEU A 59 5.53 8.48 3.73
CA LEU A 59 5.70 7.88 5.04
C LEU A 59 6.82 8.54 5.87
N PHE A 60 7.94 8.89 5.26
CA PHE A 60 9.13 9.33 5.99
C PHE A 60 9.33 10.85 6.04
N TYR A 61 8.88 11.60 5.03
CA TYR A 61 9.03 13.05 4.99
C TYR A 61 7.74 13.77 5.39
N ASP A 62 6.59 13.36 4.83
CA ASP A 62 5.33 14.02 5.12
C ASP A 62 4.78 13.61 6.50
N LEU A 63 4.86 12.33 6.85
CA LEU A 63 4.33 11.77 8.10
C LEU A 63 5.38 11.49 9.18
N LYS A 64 6.67 11.60 8.85
CA LYS A 64 7.81 11.42 9.76
C LYS A 64 7.78 10.08 10.52
N LEU A 65 7.30 9.01 9.86
CA LEU A 65 7.30 7.68 10.46
C LEU A 65 8.73 7.16 10.67
N ASN A 66 8.91 6.36 11.71
CA ASN A 66 10.20 5.80 12.07
C ASN A 66 10.67 4.76 11.05
N LYS A 67 11.78 5.01 10.36
CA LYS A 67 12.39 4.12 9.37
C LYS A 67 12.86 2.77 9.94
N LYS A 68 13.03 2.64 11.25
CA LYS A 68 13.32 1.35 11.90
C LYS A 68 12.07 0.48 11.97
N LYS A 69 10.88 1.09 12.05
CA LYS A 69 9.58 0.39 12.17
C LYS A 69 8.87 0.19 10.84
N VAL A 70 9.22 0.95 9.79
CA VAL A 70 8.62 0.84 8.47
C VAL A 70 9.71 0.64 7.43
N VAL A 71 9.52 -0.36 6.57
CA VAL A 71 10.40 -0.61 5.41
C VAL A 71 9.54 -0.56 4.16
N VAL A 72 10.02 0.10 3.11
CA VAL A 72 9.34 0.18 1.80
C VAL A 72 10.17 -0.55 0.78
N ILE A 73 9.57 -1.52 0.11
CA ILE A 73 10.21 -2.35 -0.92
C ILE A 73 9.35 -2.47 -2.17
N SER A 74 9.98 -2.82 -3.28
CA SER A 74 9.30 -3.34 -4.47
C SER A 74 9.27 -4.87 -4.45
N PHE A 75 8.24 -5.47 -5.06
CA PHE A 75 8.19 -6.90 -5.27
C PHE A 75 7.36 -7.28 -6.50
N SER A 76 7.74 -8.41 -7.12
CA SER A 76 7.03 -9.04 -8.24
C SER A 76 6.76 -10.54 -8.00
N SER A 77 7.11 -11.03 -6.80
CA SER A 77 6.91 -12.42 -6.37
C SER A 77 5.53 -12.63 -5.71
N LEU A 78 5.26 -13.86 -5.27
CA LEU A 78 4.12 -14.12 -4.40
C LEU A 78 4.30 -13.42 -3.04
N THR A 79 3.20 -12.95 -2.45
CA THR A 79 3.23 -12.34 -1.11
C THR A 79 3.72 -13.32 -0.04
N THR A 80 3.43 -14.61 -0.21
CA THR A 80 3.91 -15.68 0.68
C THR A 80 5.43 -15.81 0.67
N GLU A 81 6.10 -15.54 -0.46
CA GLU A 81 7.56 -15.51 -0.54
C GLU A 81 8.16 -14.32 0.20
N LEU A 82 7.48 -13.16 0.18
CA LEU A 82 7.87 -12.04 1.02
C LEU A 82 7.75 -12.37 2.51
N CYS A 83 6.68 -13.03 2.92
CA CYS A 83 6.51 -13.49 4.29
C CYS A 83 7.71 -14.35 4.71
N LYS A 84 8.12 -15.28 3.89
CA LYS A 84 9.28 -16.15 4.11
C LYS A 84 10.58 -15.34 4.22
N LYS A 85 10.82 -14.42 3.25
CA LYS A 85 12.01 -13.57 3.22
C LYS A 85 12.15 -12.68 4.47
N TYR A 86 11.05 -12.15 4.98
CA TYR A 86 11.04 -11.28 6.15
C TYR A 86 10.74 -11.99 7.46
N LYS A 87 10.70 -13.33 7.44
CA LYS A 87 10.37 -14.17 8.61
C LYS A 87 9.07 -13.72 9.29
N SER A 88 8.08 -13.38 8.48
CA SER A 88 6.74 -12.98 8.90
C SER A 88 5.74 -14.08 8.57
N ASN A 89 4.79 -14.30 9.45
CA ASN A 89 3.62 -15.13 9.20
C ASN A 89 2.34 -14.30 9.09
N ILE A 90 2.45 -12.97 8.91
CA ILE A 90 1.32 -12.05 8.92
C ILE A 90 1.31 -11.21 7.64
N ILE A 91 0.19 -11.28 6.93
CA ILE A 91 -0.16 -10.36 5.85
C ILE A 91 -1.16 -9.36 6.42
N LEU A 92 -0.86 -8.08 6.30
CA LEU A 92 -1.75 -6.99 6.68
C LEU A 92 -2.51 -6.51 5.44
N ARG A 93 -3.82 -6.35 5.57
CA ARG A 93 -4.69 -5.82 4.50
C ARG A 93 -5.63 -4.76 5.06
N GLY A 94 -5.99 -3.79 4.23
CA GLY A 94 -7.01 -2.81 4.55
C GLY A 94 -8.37 -3.22 4.01
N LEU A 95 -9.43 -3.06 4.80
CA LEU A 95 -10.81 -3.14 4.34
C LEU A 95 -11.45 -1.77 4.42
N ARG A 96 -12.19 -1.38 3.38
CA ARG A 96 -12.91 -0.10 3.29
C ARG A 96 -14.41 -0.30 3.23
N ALA A 97 -14.86 -1.24 2.41
CA ALA A 97 -16.27 -1.49 2.15
C ALA A 97 -16.53 -3.00 2.03
N VAL A 98 -17.82 -3.36 2.09
CA VAL A 98 -18.26 -4.75 1.90
C VAL A 98 -17.82 -5.31 0.55
N SER A 99 -17.78 -4.47 -0.49
CA SER A 99 -17.32 -4.86 -1.84
C SER A 99 -15.85 -5.28 -1.89
N ASP A 100 -14.99 -4.79 -0.97
CA ASP A 100 -13.60 -5.21 -0.90
C ASP A 100 -13.46 -6.59 -0.21
N PHE A 101 -14.41 -6.94 0.68
CA PHE A 101 -14.31 -8.11 1.54
C PHE A 101 -14.26 -9.41 0.77
N GLU A 102 -15.08 -9.56 -0.24
CA GLU A 102 -15.18 -10.81 -1.02
C GLU A 102 -13.85 -11.15 -1.70
N TYR A 103 -13.24 -10.16 -2.36
CA TYR A 103 -11.92 -10.31 -2.98
C TYR A 103 -10.83 -10.59 -1.94
N GLU A 104 -10.80 -9.83 -0.85
CA GLU A 104 -9.79 -9.96 0.20
C GLU A 104 -9.91 -11.29 0.94
N PHE A 105 -11.14 -11.79 1.15
CA PHE A 105 -11.40 -13.10 1.73
C PHE A 105 -10.85 -14.23 0.85
N GLN A 106 -11.12 -14.18 -0.46
CA GLN A 106 -10.59 -15.15 -1.40
C GLN A 106 -9.05 -15.12 -1.42
N LEU A 107 -8.47 -13.93 -1.46
CA LEU A 107 -7.01 -13.75 -1.46
C LEU A 107 -6.37 -14.30 -0.17
N ALA A 108 -6.98 -14.06 0.98
CA ALA A 108 -6.52 -14.61 2.25
C ALA A 108 -6.55 -16.15 2.26
N GLY A 109 -7.65 -16.73 1.76
CA GLY A 109 -7.79 -18.19 1.60
C GLY A 109 -6.72 -18.78 0.69
N MET A 110 -6.43 -18.12 -0.44
CA MET A 110 -5.38 -18.56 -1.37
C MET A 110 -3.99 -18.48 -0.74
N ASN A 111 -3.66 -17.38 -0.05
CA ASN A 111 -2.38 -17.26 0.63
C ASN A 111 -2.19 -18.34 1.70
N ARG A 112 -3.24 -18.65 2.46
CA ARG A 112 -3.21 -19.73 3.46
C ARG A 112 -3.06 -21.11 2.83
N LYS A 113 -3.67 -21.35 1.67
CA LYS A 113 -3.46 -22.58 0.90
C LYS A 113 -2.01 -22.75 0.43
N LEU A 114 -1.36 -21.66 0.02
CA LEU A 114 0.05 -21.66 -0.39
C LEU A 114 1.00 -21.84 0.79
N ASN A 115 0.64 -21.34 1.96
CA ASN A 115 1.41 -21.51 3.19
C ASN A 115 0.47 -21.41 4.41
N ASN A 116 0.21 -22.54 5.04
CA ASN A 116 -0.73 -22.68 6.16
C ASN A 116 -0.31 -21.96 7.46
N ASN A 117 0.94 -21.51 7.55
CA ASN A 117 1.44 -20.74 8.68
C ASN A 117 1.19 -19.21 8.53
N ILE A 118 0.68 -18.77 7.37
CA ILE A 118 0.41 -17.36 7.11
C ILE A 118 -1.03 -17.03 7.46
N GLU A 119 -1.21 -15.98 8.26
CA GLU A 119 -2.51 -15.39 8.58
C GLU A 119 -2.65 -14.02 7.95
N THR A 120 -3.85 -13.69 7.48
CA THR A 120 -4.18 -12.36 7.00
C THR A 120 -4.97 -11.60 8.06
N ILE A 121 -4.48 -10.43 8.44
CA ILE A 121 -5.13 -9.53 9.38
C ILE A 121 -5.71 -8.36 8.61
N PHE A 122 -7.00 -8.12 8.80
CA PHE A 122 -7.70 -7.00 8.20
C PHE A 122 -7.82 -5.84 9.18
N LEU A 123 -7.42 -4.66 8.75
CA LEU A 123 -7.64 -3.42 9.48
C LEU A 123 -8.51 -2.48 8.67
N MET A 124 -9.49 -1.88 9.33
CA MET A 124 -10.32 -0.87 8.70
C MET A 124 -9.62 0.49 8.79
N SER A 125 -9.64 1.25 7.70
CA SER A 125 -9.27 2.68 7.72
C SER A 125 -10.28 3.46 8.56
N ASP A 126 -9.94 4.69 8.93
CA ASP A 126 -10.88 5.58 9.61
C ASP A 126 -12.06 5.91 8.69
N VAL A 127 -13.24 6.16 9.27
CA VAL A 127 -14.50 6.34 8.52
C VAL A 127 -14.36 7.39 7.42
N GLU A 128 -13.67 8.49 7.70
CA GLU A 128 -13.42 9.58 6.75
C GLU A 128 -12.60 9.13 5.53
N ASN A 129 -11.77 8.11 5.68
CA ASN A 129 -10.88 7.61 4.64
C ASN A 129 -11.38 6.33 3.96
N GLN A 130 -12.50 5.75 4.41
CA GLN A 130 -13.05 4.54 3.82
C GLN A 130 -13.52 4.73 2.37
N ILE A 131 -13.99 5.92 2.02
CA ILE A 131 -14.42 6.26 0.66
C ILE A 131 -13.26 6.48 -0.30
N ILE A 132 -12.02 6.64 0.23
CA ILE A 132 -10.85 6.98 -0.58
C ILE A 132 -10.29 5.71 -1.23
N SER A 133 -10.35 5.63 -2.55
CA SER A 133 -9.69 4.58 -3.33
C SER A 133 -8.61 5.15 -4.23
N SER A 134 -7.52 4.39 -4.43
CA SER A 134 -6.48 4.78 -5.39
C SER A 134 -7.02 4.91 -6.81
N LYS A 135 -8.02 4.11 -7.18
CA LYS A 135 -8.67 4.19 -8.49
C LYS A 135 -9.28 5.58 -8.71
N PHE A 136 -10.09 6.07 -7.77
CA PHE A 136 -10.70 7.40 -7.89
C PHE A 136 -9.68 8.52 -7.80
N VAL A 137 -8.68 8.40 -6.92
CA VAL A 137 -7.59 9.39 -6.84
C VAL A 137 -6.82 9.45 -8.16
N LYS A 138 -6.55 8.30 -8.80
CA LYS A 138 -5.94 8.23 -10.13
C LYS A 138 -6.76 8.94 -11.20
N GLU A 139 -8.08 8.76 -11.20
CA GLU A 139 -8.99 9.44 -12.13
C GLU A 139 -8.97 10.97 -11.91
N ILE A 140 -9.01 11.41 -10.65
CA ILE A 140 -8.92 12.84 -10.32
C ILE A 140 -7.60 13.44 -10.82
N ILE A 141 -6.47 12.74 -10.66
CA ILE A 141 -5.17 13.18 -11.15
C ILE A 141 -5.17 13.29 -12.69
N LYS A 142 -5.73 12.28 -13.38
CA LYS A 142 -5.81 12.28 -14.86
C LYS A 142 -6.62 13.48 -15.38
N LEU A 143 -7.64 13.90 -14.64
CA LEU A 143 -8.50 15.04 -14.96
C LEU A 143 -7.98 16.40 -14.44
N GLY A 144 -6.80 16.42 -13.79
CA GLY A 144 -6.19 17.65 -13.28
C GLY A 144 -6.79 18.17 -11.97
N GLY A 145 -7.58 17.36 -11.25
CA GLY A 145 -8.23 17.75 -10.00
C GLY A 145 -7.27 17.80 -8.81
N ASP A 146 -7.70 18.47 -7.72
CA ASP A 146 -6.94 18.58 -6.47
C ASP A 146 -7.09 17.31 -5.62
N ILE A 147 -5.95 16.70 -5.27
CA ILE A 147 -5.89 15.43 -4.51
C ILE A 147 -5.46 15.60 -3.06
N LYS A 148 -5.30 16.83 -2.56
CA LYS A 148 -4.77 17.10 -1.20
C LYS A 148 -5.59 16.45 -0.08
N LYS A 149 -6.90 16.26 -0.31
CA LYS A 149 -7.82 15.62 0.65
C LYS A 149 -7.71 14.08 0.67
N PHE A 150 -7.02 13.47 -0.30
CA PHE A 150 -7.02 12.02 -0.49
C PHE A 150 -5.66 11.38 -0.27
N THR A 151 -4.59 12.18 -0.37
CA THR A 151 -3.21 11.70 -0.27
C THR A 151 -2.28 12.81 0.23
N THR A 152 -1.04 12.45 0.55
CA THR A 152 -0.05 13.41 1.04
C THR A 152 0.47 14.32 -0.09
N LYS A 153 1.09 15.44 0.32
CA LYS A 153 1.65 16.44 -0.62
C LYS A 153 2.73 15.88 -1.55
N SER A 154 3.37 14.77 -1.18
CA SER A 154 4.40 14.13 -2.00
C SER A 154 3.85 13.38 -3.22
N THR A 155 2.52 13.17 -3.27
CA THR A 155 1.84 12.54 -4.40
C THR A 155 1.57 13.59 -5.49
N LYS A 156 2.60 14.02 -6.20
CA LYS A 156 2.45 14.91 -7.36
C LYS A 156 3.02 14.23 -8.58
N LYS A 157 2.22 14.17 -9.65
CA LYS A 157 2.74 13.77 -10.95
C LYS A 157 3.78 14.81 -11.38
N LYS A 158 4.98 14.39 -11.75
CA LYS A 158 5.91 15.26 -12.47
C LYS A 158 5.18 15.78 -13.70
N LYS A 159 5.04 17.10 -13.87
CA LYS A 159 4.58 17.66 -15.13
C LYS A 159 5.55 17.14 -16.19
N LYS A 160 5.08 16.33 -17.14
CA LYS A 160 5.86 16.06 -18.35
C LYS A 160 6.15 17.43 -18.96
N ASN A 161 7.42 17.79 -19.07
CA ASN A 161 7.82 18.95 -19.84
C ASN A 161 7.26 18.76 -21.23
N LYS A 162 6.48 19.77 -21.71
CA LYS A 162 5.89 19.79 -23.05
C LYS A 162 6.92 19.96 -24.20
N ASN A 163 8.20 19.69 -23.94
CA ASN A 163 9.32 19.93 -24.85
C ASN A 163 10.07 18.66 -25.25
N ASP A 164 9.39 17.54 -25.40
CA ASP A 164 9.93 16.40 -26.12
C ASP A 164 8.97 16.07 -27.27
N ASN A 165 9.12 16.89 -28.34
CA ASN A 165 8.75 16.55 -29.70
C ASN A 165 10.02 16.28 -30.48
#